data_f55b57a54904173290238a651cdc1215
#
_entry.id   f55b57a54904173290238a651cdc1215
#
_cell.length_a   1.000
_cell.length_b   1.000
_cell.length_c   1.000
_cell.angle_alpha   90.00
_cell.angle_beta   90.00
_cell.angle_gamma   90.00
#
_symmetry.space_group_name_H-M   'P 1'
#
loop_
_entity.id
_entity.type
_entity.pdbx_description
1 polymer ?
#
loop_
_entity_poly.entity_id
_entity_poly.type
_entity_poly.pdbx_seq_one_letter_code
_entity_poly.pdbx_strand_id
1 'polypeptide(L)'
;MEDSMLVSQVLGAKGDAVFTITPQETLEAVASLLFARGVGSLVVMEEGEVAGIVSERDVVRGVAQEGVLALKRPVSAFMTRDVLLASPSENVDDLLSRMTDRRIRHLPVCQDHRLVGLVSIGDLVKTKISETVAEAEHLRAYIAS
;
A
#
# COMPACT_ATOMS: atom_id res chain seq x y z
N MET A 1 -23.49 8.26 5.92
CA MET A 1 -23.32 8.09 5.98
C MET A 1 -23.06 7.23 6.13
N GLU A 2 -22.83 7.02 6.01
CA GLU A 2 -22.88 6.29 6.12
C GLU A 2 -22.28 5.27 6.11
N ASP A 3 -22.09 4.56 6.20
CA ASP A 3 -21.70 3.17 6.18
C ASP A 3 -20.56 2.87 5.24
N SER A 4 -19.67 3.83 5.03
CA SER A 4 -18.46 3.56 4.26
C SER A 4 -17.52 2.69 5.07
N MET A 5 -16.83 1.80 4.38
CA MET A 5 -15.79 0.99 4.99
C MET A 5 -14.64 1.85 5.50
N LEU A 6 -14.08 1.44 6.61
CA LEU A 6 -12.89 2.08 7.17
C LEU A 6 -11.65 1.32 6.72
N VAL A 7 -10.53 2.02 6.69
CA VAL A 7 -9.23 1.43 6.35
C VAL A 7 -8.93 0.24 7.27
N SER A 8 -9.29 0.33 8.56
CA SER A 8 -9.09 -0.78 9.50
C SER A 8 -9.79 -2.06 9.06
N GLN A 9 -10.94 -1.93 8.41
CA GLN A 9 -11.68 -3.11 7.91
C GLN A 9 -10.98 -3.74 6.73
N VAL A 10 -10.37 -2.92 5.87
CA VAL A 10 -9.58 -3.42 4.74
C VAL A 10 -8.38 -4.22 5.25
N LEU A 11 -7.68 -3.69 6.26
CA LEU A 11 -6.54 -4.38 6.84
C LEU A 11 -6.96 -5.68 7.52
N GLY A 12 -8.12 -5.69 8.14
CA GLY A 12 -8.66 -6.90 8.77
C GLY A 12 -8.91 -8.00 7.74
N ALA A 13 -9.40 -7.63 6.55
CA ALA A 13 -9.71 -8.59 5.50
C ALA A 13 -8.46 -9.10 4.77
N LYS A 14 -7.51 -8.20 4.47
CA LYS A 14 -6.31 -8.59 3.71
C LYS A 14 -5.19 -9.10 4.60
N GLY A 15 -5.26 -8.81 5.89
CA GLY A 15 -4.18 -9.06 6.82
C GLY A 15 -3.34 -7.80 6.99
N ASP A 16 -2.66 -7.72 8.11
CA ASP A 16 -1.84 -6.55 8.46
C ASP A 16 -0.35 -6.77 8.21
N ALA A 17 0.01 -7.83 7.49
CA ALA A 17 1.40 -8.10 7.16
C ALA A 17 1.93 -7.00 6.27
N VAL A 18 2.99 -6.36 6.69
CA VAL A 18 3.67 -5.35 5.91
C VAL A 18 5.17 -5.64 6.01
N PHE A 19 5.83 -5.61 4.86
CA PHE A 19 7.26 -5.91 4.81
C PHE A 19 8.02 -4.62 4.67
N THR A 20 9.09 -4.50 5.45
CA THR A 20 9.88 -3.27 5.53
C THR A 20 11.32 -3.52 5.14
N ILE A 21 12.00 -2.43 4.84
CA ILE A 21 13.42 -2.46 4.49
C ILE A 21 14.02 -1.14 4.97
N THR A 22 15.34 -1.11 5.18
CA THR A 22 16.01 0.14 5.57
C THR A 22 16.55 0.88 4.35
N PRO A 23 16.77 2.20 4.47
CA PRO A 23 17.26 2.98 3.32
C PRO A 23 18.63 2.57 2.81
N GLN A 24 19.44 1.93 3.65
CA GLN A 24 20.81 1.55 3.31
C GLN A 24 20.89 0.21 2.57
N GLU A 25 19.83 -0.60 2.61
CA GLU A 25 19.79 -1.85 1.86
C GLU A 25 19.85 -1.56 0.36
N THR A 26 20.22 -2.58 -0.41
CA THR A 26 20.38 -2.40 -1.85
C THR A 26 19.06 -2.59 -2.59
N LEU A 27 18.99 -2.03 -3.78
CA LEU A 27 17.84 -2.23 -4.67
C LEU A 27 17.68 -3.72 -5.01
N GLU A 28 18.78 -4.46 -5.08
CA GLU A 28 18.74 -5.91 -5.29
C GLU A 28 18.00 -6.61 -4.14
N ALA A 29 18.25 -6.17 -2.90
CA ALA A 29 17.55 -6.72 -1.75
C ALA A 29 16.05 -6.43 -1.84
N VAL A 30 15.67 -5.25 -2.34
CA VAL A 30 14.26 -4.93 -2.58
C VAL A 30 13.65 -5.92 -3.57
N ALA A 31 14.30 -6.12 -4.71
CA ALA A 31 13.80 -7.02 -5.75
C ALA A 31 13.61 -8.44 -5.20
N SER A 32 14.60 -8.91 -4.43
CA SER A 32 14.55 -10.26 -3.83
C SER A 32 13.39 -10.39 -2.86
N LEU A 33 13.18 -9.38 -2.02
CA LEU A 33 12.13 -9.43 -1.00
C LEU A 33 10.74 -9.32 -1.63
N LEU A 34 10.58 -8.46 -2.63
CA LEU A 34 9.31 -8.34 -3.37
C LEU A 34 8.93 -9.69 -3.98
N PHE A 35 9.90 -10.34 -4.62
CA PHE A 35 9.66 -11.63 -5.25
C PHE A 35 9.34 -12.71 -4.21
N ALA A 36 10.15 -12.78 -3.15
CA ALA A 36 10.01 -13.83 -2.14
C ALA A 36 8.67 -13.70 -1.38
N ARG A 37 8.20 -12.49 -1.17
CA ARG A 37 6.97 -12.24 -0.42
C ARG A 37 5.74 -12.09 -1.32
N GLY A 38 5.94 -12.00 -2.63
CA GLY A 38 4.85 -11.85 -3.57
C GLY A 38 4.09 -10.54 -3.41
N VAL A 39 4.80 -9.47 -3.08
CA VAL A 39 4.19 -8.15 -2.88
C VAL A 39 4.77 -7.14 -3.86
N GLY A 40 4.06 -6.04 -4.08
CA GLY A 40 4.45 -5.04 -5.07
C GLY A 40 5.21 -3.86 -4.51
N SER A 41 5.24 -3.71 -3.19
CA SER A 41 5.97 -2.60 -2.57
C SER A 41 6.36 -2.93 -1.14
N LEU A 42 7.37 -2.18 -0.66
CA LEU A 42 7.86 -2.29 0.71
C LEU A 42 7.85 -0.90 1.33
N VAL A 43 7.64 -0.86 2.63
CA VAL A 43 7.75 0.40 3.37
C VAL A 43 9.20 0.52 3.83
N VAL A 44 9.80 1.68 3.57
CA VAL A 44 11.17 1.95 3.99
C VAL A 44 11.11 2.61 5.36
N MET A 45 11.71 1.96 6.34
CA MET A 45 11.70 2.42 7.73
C MET A 45 13.09 2.87 8.17
N GLU A 46 13.12 3.98 8.89
CA GLU A 46 14.37 4.48 9.46
C GLU A 46 14.07 5.01 10.85
N GLU A 47 14.78 4.47 11.84
CA GLU A 47 14.65 4.89 13.23
C GLU A 47 13.19 4.85 13.73
N GLY A 48 12.49 3.81 13.33
CA GLY A 48 11.11 3.59 13.79
C GLY A 48 10.06 4.38 13.04
N GLU A 49 10.44 5.16 12.03
CA GLU A 49 9.51 5.98 11.27
C GLU A 49 9.54 5.61 9.80
N VAL A 50 8.43 5.90 9.12
CA VAL A 50 8.33 5.67 7.68
C VAL A 50 9.19 6.72 6.97
N ALA A 51 10.22 6.25 6.27
CA ALA A 51 11.11 7.12 5.49
C ALA A 51 10.69 7.19 4.03
N GLY A 52 9.98 6.18 3.54
CA GLY A 52 9.57 6.17 2.15
C GLY A 52 8.89 4.87 1.77
N ILE A 53 8.61 4.74 0.47
CA ILE A 53 8.09 3.51 -0.13
C ILE A 53 8.94 3.19 -1.34
N VAL A 54 9.21 1.91 -1.55
CA VAL A 54 9.88 1.43 -2.74
C VAL A 54 9.05 0.31 -3.36
N SER A 55 8.86 0.35 -4.68
CA SER A 55 7.97 -0.55 -5.40
C SER A 55 8.68 -1.26 -6.54
N GLU A 56 7.98 -2.22 -7.13
CA GLU A 56 8.44 -2.89 -8.36
C GLU A 56 8.78 -1.88 -9.44
N ARG A 57 7.95 -0.85 -9.57
CA ARG A 57 8.16 0.20 -10.57
C ARG A 57 9.48 0.93 -10.32
N ASP A 58 9.82 1.16 -9.07
CA ASP A 58 11.09 1.82 -8.72
C ASP A 58 12.27 0.95 -9.13
N VAL A 59 12.17 -0.36 -8.94
CA VAL A 59 13.23 -1.28 -9.34
C VAL A 59 13.41 -1.24 -10.86
N VAL A 60 12.30 -1.34 -11.60
CA VAL A 60 12.34 -1.30 -13.05
C VAL A 60 12.92 0.03 -13.55
N ARG A 61 12.47 1.13 -12.97
CA ARG A 61 12.94 2.45 -13.35
C ARG A 61 14.45 2.60 -13.08
N GLY A 62 14.91 2.13 -11.93
CA GLY A 62 16.31 2.19 -11.58
C GLY A 62 17.18 1.44 -12.58
N VAL A 63 16.78 0.22 -12.90
CA VAL A 63 17.52 -0.60 -13.87
C VAL A 63 17.46 0.03 -15.27
N ALA A 64 16.32 0.58 -15.65
CA ALA A 64 16.18 1.22 -16.96
C ALA A 64 17.08 2.44 -17.09
N GLN A 65 17.24 3.20 -16.01
CA GLN A 65 18.04 4.43 -16.03
C GLN A 65 19.53 4.21 -15.84
N GLU A 66 19.91 3.25 -15.00
CA GLU A 66 21.32 3.08 -14.60
C GLU A 66 21.90 1.71 -14.94
N GLY A 67 21.09 0.82 -15.50
CA GLY A 67 21.56 -0.54 -15.80
C GLY A 67 21.64 -1.39 -14.54
N VAL A 68 22.33 -2.53 -14.64
CA VAL A 68 22.42 -3.47 -13.53
C VAL A 68 23.13 -2.90 -12.31
N LEU A 69 23.94 -1.86 -12.50
CA LEU A 69 24.62 -1.22 -11.37
C LEU A 69 23.64 -0.60 -10.38
N ALA A 70 22.40 -0.29 -10.83
CA ALA A 70 21.36 0.22 -9.94
C ALA A 70 21.10 -0.76 -8.80
N LEU A 71 21.22 -2.05 -9.05
CA LEU A 71 20.94 -3.09 -8.06
C LEU A 71 21.90 -3.05 -6.86
N LYS A 72 23.04 -2.43 -7.03
CA LYS A 72 24.03 -2.30 -5.95
C LYS A 72 23.92 -1.00 -5.18
N ARG A 73 23.05 -0.10 -5.64
CA ARG A 73 22.86 1.19 -5.00
C ARG A 73 21.83 1.09 -3.87
N PRO A 74 21.87 2.00 -2.90
CA PRO A 74 20.95 1.94 -1.75
C PRO A 74 19.53 2.30 -2.14
N VAL A 75 18.59 1.72 -1.42
CA VAL A 75 17.15 1.98 -1.58
C VAL A 75 16.86 3.47 -1.55
N SER A 76 17.56 4.21 -0.69
CA SER A 76 17.35 5.65 -0.55
C SER A 76 17.51 6.42 -1.86
N ALA A 77 18.24 5.87 -2.83
CA ALA A 77 18.42 6.52 -4.12
C ALA A 77 17.20 6.37 -5.04
N PHE A 78 16.29 5.44 -4.73
CA PHE A 78 15.18 5.11 -5.62
C PHE A 78 13.80 5.21 -4.97
N MET A 79 13.73 5.22 -3.65
CA MET A 79 12.45 5.26 -2.94
C MET A 79 11.73 6.59 -3.11
N THR A 80 10.41 6.56 -2.94
CA THR A 80 9.61 7.78 -2.85
C THR A 80 9.64 8.25 -1.40
N ARG A 81 10.10 9.48 -1.18
CA ARG A 81 10.26 10.04 0.17
C ARG A 81 9.04 10.79 0.67
N ASP A 82 8.33 11.44 -0.23
CA ASP A 82 7.16 12.24 0.13
C ASP A 82 5.95 11.33 0.22
N VAL A 83 5.87 10.59 1.31
CA VAL A 83 4.87 9.55 1.51
C VAL A 83 3.68 10.09 2.27
N LEU A 84 2.50 9.93 1.68
CA LEU A 84 1.25 10.21 2.35
C LEU A 84 0.94 9.03 3.26
N LEU A 85 0.48 9.30 4.47
CA LEU A 85 0.13 8.26 5.42
C LEU A 85 -1.38 8.24 5.63
N ALA A 86 -1.92 7.05 5.90
CA ALA A 86 -3.32 6.89 6.24
C ALA A 86 -3.45 6.44 7.69
N SER A 87 -4.62 6.65 8.25
CA SER A 87 -4.99 6.18 9.58
C SER A 87 -6.02 5.06 9.43
N PRO A 88 -6.05 4.08 10.35
CA PRO A 88 -7.07 3.03 10.32
C PRO A 88 -8.50 3.55 10.38
N SER A 89 -8.71 4.73 10.96
CA SER A 89 -10.03 5.32 11.10
C SER A 89 -10.51 6.09 9.88
N GLU A 90 -9.67 6.21 8.85
CA GLU A 90 -10.07 6.91 7.65
C GLU A 90 -11.04 6.08 6.81
N ASN A 91 -11.85 6.80 6.07
CA ASN A 91 -12.87 6.25 5.20
C ASN A 91 -12.25 5.81 3.86
N VAL A 92 -12.61 4.63 3.40
CA VAL A 92 -12.07 4.07 2.15
C VAL A 92 -12.33 4.99 0.95
N ASP A 93 -13.54 5.54 0.85
CA ASP A 93 -13.89 6.41 -0.28
C ASP A 93 -13.03 7.67 -0.30
N ASP A 94 -12.80 8.28 0.86
CA ASP A 94 -11.96 9.47 0.96
C ASP A 94 -10.52 9.13 0.59
N LEU A 95 -10.04 7.98 1.03
CA LEU A 95 -8.68 7.56 0.75
C LEU A 95 -8.49 7.28 -0.75
N LEU A 96 -9.47 6.63 -1.38
CA LEU A 96 -9.44 6.39 -2.83
C LEU A 96 -9.35 7.69 -3.60
N SER A 97 -10.12 8.71 -3.18
CA SER A 97 -10.06 10.03 -3.82
C SER A 97 -8.67 10.64 -3.70
N ARG A 98 -8.09 10.60 -2.51
CA ARG A 98 -6.75 11.17 -2.31
C ARG A 98 -5.70 10.45 -3.13
N MET A 99 -5.76 9.13 -3.17
CA MET A 99 -4.80 8.32 -3.91
C MET A 99 -4.93 8.58 -5.42
N THR A 100 -6.16 8.69 -5.89
CA THR A 100 -6.43 8.96 -7.31
C THR A 100 -5.92 10.34 -7.70
N ASP A 101 -6.24 11.36 -6.90
CA ASP A 101 -5.83 12.73 -7.18
C ASP A 101 -4.32 12.88 -7.21
N ARG A 102 -3.63 12.16 -6.35
CA ARG A 102 -2.17 12.24 -6.23
C ARG A 102 -1.43 11.18 -7.03
N ARG A 103 -2.17 10.30 -7.70
CA ARG A 103 -1.60 9.19 -8.48
C ARG A 103 -0.70 8.29 -7.65
N ILE A 104 -1.12 8.03 -6.43
CA ILE A 104 -0.42 7.17 -5.48
C ILE A 104 -1.10 5.81 -5.49
N ARG A 105 -0.33 4.72 -5.56
CA ARG A 105 -0.86 3.36 -5.63
C ARG A 105 -0.77 2.59 -4.33
N HIS A 106 0.14 2.98 -3.46
CA HIS A 106 0.37 2.31 -2.17
C HIS A 106 0.48 3.36 -1.10
N LEU A 107 -0.04 3.04 0.08
CA LEU A 107 -0.09 4.01 1.16
C LEU A 107 0.07 3.30 2.50
N PRO A 108 1.12 3.65 3.27
CA PRO A 108 1.30 3.06 4.60
C PRO A 108 0.20 3.55 5.53
N VAL A 109 -0.24 2.64 6.40
CA VAL A 109 -1.23 2.95 7.42
C VAL A 109 -0.52 2.98 8.76
N CYS A 110 -0.65 4.10 9.46
CA CYS A 110 0.00 4.29 10.76
C CYS A 110 -1.04 4.64 11.81
N GLN A 111 -0.81 4.18 13.02
CA GLN A 111 -1.62 4.50 14.19
C GLN A 111 -0.68 4.82 15.33
N ASP A 112 -0.85 6.01 15.93
CA ASP A 112 0.00 6.46 17.02
C ASP A 112 1.48 6.39 16.67
N HIS A 113 1.81 6.85 15.47
CA HIS A 113 3.18 6.87 14.92
C HIS A 113 3.77 5.48 14.67
N ARG A 114 2.94 4.45 14.66
CA ARG A 114 3.39 3.08 14.37
C ARG A 114 2.82 2.61 13.06
N LEU A 115 3.65 1.97 12.26
CA LEU A 115 3.21 1.35 11.03
C LEU A 115 2.36 0.12 11.37
N VAL A 116 1.11 0.10 10.92
CA VAL A 116 0.20 -1.02 11.19
C VAL A 116 -0.20 -1.77 9.92
N GLY A 117 0.11 -1.24 8.76
CA GLY A 117 -0.20 -1.95 7.53
C GLY A 117 0.14 -1.13 6.30
N LEU A 118 -0.16 -1.70 5.15
CA LEU A 118 0.03 -1.07 3.86
C LEU A 118 -1.18 -1.41 3.00
N VAL A 119 -1.80 -0.40 2.40
CA VAL A 119 -2.93 -0.62 1.50
C VAL A 119 -2.56 -0.15 0.10
N SER A 120 -3.04 -0.89 -0.90
CA SER A 120 -2.89 -0.51 -2.29
C SER A 120 -4.24 -0.05 -2.83
N ILE A 121 -4.21 0.66 -3.95
CA ILE A 121 -5.42 1.03 -4.65
C ILE A 121 -6.24 -0.23 -4.96
N GLY A 122 -5.55 -1.31 -5.36
CA GLY A 122 -6.21 -2.58 -5.63
C GLY A 122 -6.94 -3.16 -4.43
N ASP A 123 -6.34 -3.06 -3.25
CA ASP A 123 -6.98 -3.52 -2.01
C ASP A 123 -8.27 -2.76 -1.74
N LEU A 124 -8.23 -1.43 -1.92
CA LEU A 124 -9.39 -0.59 -1.65
C LEU A 124 -10.49 -0.81 -2.68
N VAL A 125 -10.13 -0.94 -3.95
CA VAL A 125 -11.09 -1.20 -5.02
C VAL A 125 -11.76 -2.56 -4.83
N LYS A 126 -10.98 -3.58 -4.48
CA LYS A 126 -11.51 -4.91 -4.23
C LYS A 126 -12.52 -4.90 -3.08
N THR A 127 -12.19 -4.19 -2.02
CA THR A 127 -13.09 -4.04 -0.87
C THR A 127 -14.37 -3.32 -1.29
N LYS A 128 -14.25 -2.26 -2.08
CA LYS A 128 -15.40 -1.51 -2.55
C LYS A 128 -16.32 -2.36 -3.43
N ILE A 129 -15.74 -3.17 -4.31
CA ILE A 129 -16.50 -4.07 -5.16
C ILE A 129 -17.26 -5.10 -4.30
N SER A 130 -16.58 -5.70 -3.33
CA SER A 130 -17.20 -6.68 -2.42
C SER A 130 -18.37 -6.08 -1.65
N GLU A 131 -18.20 -4.84 -1.18
CA GLU A 131 -19.25 -4.11 -0.48
C GLU A 131 -20.47 -3.92 -1.40
N THR A 132 -20.23 -3.50 -2.64
CA THR A 132 -21.29 -3.25 -3.60
C THR A 132 -22.04 -4.54 -3.94
N VAL A 133 -21.32 -5.65 -4.13
CA VAL A 133 -21.92 -6.94 -4.40
C VAL A 133 -22.78 -7.39 -3.22
N ALA A 134 -22.29 -7.24 -2.00
CA ALA A 134 -23.04 -7.61 -0.80
C ALA A 134 -24.33 -6.80 -0.68
N GLU A 135 -24.27 -5.50 -0.99
CA GLU A 135 -25.46 -4.66 -0.98
C GLU A 135 -26.48 -5.12 -2.02
N ALA A 136 -26.01 -5.46 -3.22
CA ALA A 136 -26.90 -5.90 -4.30
C ALA A 136 -27.57 -7.23 -3.92
N GLU A 137 -26.83 -8.16 -3.36
CA GLU A 137 -27.38 -9.44 -2.91
C GLU A 137 -28.40 -9.26 -1.80
N HIS A 138 -28.09 -8.38 -0.86
CA HIS A 138 -28.98 -8.08 0.23
C HIS A 138 -30.30 -7.49 -0.28
N LEU A 139 -30.21 -6.58 -1.22
CA LEU A 139 -31.39 -5.97 -1.82
C LEU A 139 -32.23 -6.99 -2.58
N ARG A 140 -31.59 -7.89 -3.32
CA ARG A 140 -32.29 -8.98 -4.01
C ARG A 140 -33.05 -9.88 -3.03
N ALA A 141 -32.41 -10.23 -1.93
CA ALA A 141 -33.05 -11.05 -0.92
C ALA A 141 -34.26 -10.36 -0.32
N TYR A 142 -34.15 -9.06 -0.10
CA TYR A 142 -35.26 -8.25 0.41
C TYR A 142 -36.44 -8.24 -0.58
N ILE A 143 -36.15 -8.04 -1.85
CA ILE A 143 -37.17 -7.99 -2.89
C ILE A 143 -37.84 -9.36 -3.07
N ALA A 144 -37.05 -10.43 -2.96
CA ALA A 144 -37.55 -11.79 -3.17
C ALA A 144 -38.46 -12.27 -1.99
N SER A 145 -38.31 -11.66 -0.83
CA SER A 145 -39.13 -12.05 0.32
C SER A 145 -40.47 -11.31 0.30
#